data_81a170f6ff170fed32797a086216eed4
#
_entry.id   81a170f6ff170fed32797a086216eed4
#
_cell.length_a   1.000
_cell.length_b   1.000
_cell.length_c   1.000
_cell.angle_alpha   90.00
_cell.angle_beta   90.00
_cell.angle_gamma   90.00
#
_symmetry.space_group_name_H-M   'P 1'
#
loop_
_entity.id
_entity.type
_entity.pdbx_description
1 polymer ?
#
loop_
_entity_poly.entity_id
_entity_poly.type
_entity_poly.pdbx_seq_one_letter_code
_entity_poly.pdbx_strand_id
1 'polypeptide(L)'
;LKCPPPTQIEEGEIIGGFAHNQVLALADSVVSSIQEGSIKNFVVMGGCDGRHKERTYYKDFAQELPNDSVILTAGCAKYKYNKLNLGDINGIPRVLDAGQCNDSYSLVVIALKLKEALGLDDINDLPIAYNIAWYEQKAVIVLLALLSLGVKNIHLGPTLPAFLSPNVINVLVENFAIGGISTVEEDLKLLLK
;
A
#
# COMPACT_ATOMS: atom_id res chain seq x y z
N LEU A 1 6.33 34.95 -15.35
CA LEU A 1 7.06 33.89 -16.04
C LEU A 1 6.13 33.26 -17.07
N LYS A 2 6.46 33.41 -18.35
CA LYS A 2 5.74 32.76 -19.45
C LYS A 2 6.43 31.41 -19.68
N CYS A 3 5.90 30.34 -19.09
CA CYS A 3 6.30 29.00 -19.48
C CYS A 3 5.74 28.65 -20.86
N PRO A 4 6.46 27.90 -21.69
CA PRO A 4 5.89 27.34 -22.91
C PRO A 4 4.74 26.41 -22.56
N PRO A 5 3.77 26.18 -23.47
CA PRO A 5 2.72 25.21 -23.24
C PRO A 5 3.34 23.82 -23.01
N PRO A 6 2.72 22.98 -22.14
CA PRO A 6 3.22 21.65 -21.90
C PRO A 6 3.17 20.81 -23.18
N THR A 7 4.17 19.97 -23.38
CA THR A 7 4.18 18.99 -24.46
C THR A 7 3.72 17.65 -23.90
N GLN A 8 2.71 17.03 -24.52
CA GLN A 8 2.28 15.68 -24.19
C GLN A 8 3.37 14.70 -24.60
N ILE A 9 3.85 13.89 -23.64
CA ILE A 9 4.92 12.91 -23.84
C ILE A 9 4.42 11.46 -23.78
N GLU A 10 3.20 11.24 -23.27
CA GLU A 10 2.56 9.93 -23.16
C GLU A 10 1.06 10.08 -23.38
N GLU A 11 0.43 8.99 -23.83
CA GLU A 11 -1.02 8.87 -23.91
C GLU A 11 -1.53 7.93 -22.81
N GLY A 12 -2.80 8.08 -22.42
CA GLY A 12 -3.46 7.27 -21.41
C GLY A 12 -3.97 8.09 -20.23
N GLU A 13 -4.59 7.38 -19.29
CA GLU A 13 -5.20 7.96 -18.09
C GLU A 13 -4.67 7.26 -16.85
N ILE A 14 -4.59 7.99 -15.75
CA ILE A 14 -4.27 7.48 -14.42
C ILE A 14 -5.43 7.85 -13.51
N ILE A 15 -6.02 6.84 -12.87
CA ILE A 15 -7.11 7.04 -11.93
C ILE A 15 -6.51 7.33 -10.55
N GLY A 16 -6.91 8.44 -9.95
CA GLY A 16 -6.47 8.87 -8.62
C GLY A 16 -7.62 9.46 -7.80
N GLY A 17 -7.29 10.05 -6.63
CA GLY A 17 -8.28 10.73 -5.79
C GLY A 17 -9.00 9.83 -4.79
N PHE A 18 -8.48 8.64 -4.52
CA PHE A 18 -9.04 7.69 -3.55
C PHE A 18 -8.53 7.94 -2.12
N ALA A 19 -8.59 9.19 -1.65
CA ALA A 19 -8.44 9.50 -0.24
C ALA A 19 -9.65 8.95 0.56
N HIS A 20 -9.57 9.00 1.89
CA HIS A 20 -10.57 8.36 2.76
C HIS A 20 -12.02 8.77 2.45
N ASN A 21 -12.29 10.05 2.15
CA ASN A 21 -13.64 10.50 1.83
C ASN A 21 -14.24 9.77 0.63
N GLN A 22 -13.44 9.58 -0.43
CA GLN A 22 -13.92 8.88 -1.63
C GLN A 22 -14.08 7.38 -1.38
N VAL A 23 -13.15 6.76 -0.66
CA VAL A 23 -13.26 5.32 -0.35
C VAL A 23 -14.42 5.05 0.60
N LEU A 24 -14.66 5.94 1.59
CA LEU A 24 -15.79 5.81 2.49
C LEU A 24 -17.15 6.04 1.79
N ALA A 25 -17.19 6.83 0.73
CA ALA A 25 -18.38 6.94 -0.11
C ALA A 25 -18.69 5.65 -0.89
N LEU A 26 -17.71 4.77 -1.05
CA LEU A 26 -17.84 3.44 -1.66
C LEU A 26 -17.91 2.31 -0.62
N ALA A 27 -18.01 2.64 0.67
CA ALA A 27 -17.87 1.68 1.76
C ALA A 27 -18.84 0.48 1.62
N ASP A 28 -20.10 0.73 1.29
CA ASP A 28 -21.10 -0.34 1.12
C ASP A 28 -20.69 -1.32 0.02
N SER A 29 -20.20 -0.80 -1.12
CA SER A 29 -19.72 -1.64 -2.23
C SER A 29 -18.47 -2.42 -1.86
N VAL A 30 -17.54 -1.80 -1.12
CA VAL A 30 -16.33 -2.47 -0.64
C VAL A 30 -16.67 -3.57 0.34
N VAL A 31 -17.52 -3.32 1.33
CA VAL A 31 -17.95 -4.31 2.33
C VAL A 31 -18.71 -5.46 1.67
N SER A 32 -19.64 -5.17 0.75
CA SER A 32 -20.33 -6.21 -0.02
C SER A 32 -19.34 -7.08 -0.81
N SER A 33 -18.37 -6.48 -1.50
CA SER A 33 -17.37 -7.22 -2.26
C SER A 33 -16.47 -8.10 -1.39
N ILE A 34 -16.20 -7.71 -0.14
CA ILE A 34 -15.50 -8.56 0.84
C ILE A 34 -16.39 -9.71 1.28
N GLN A 35 -17.65 -9.46 1.63
CA GLN A 35 -18.59 -10.48 2.10
C GLN A 35 -18.89 -11.52 1.02
N GLU A 36 -18.96 -11.11 -0.24
CA GLU A 36 -19.14 -11.99 -1.41
C GLU A 36 -17.86 -12.75 -1.78
N GLY A 37 -16.71 -12.39 -1.21
CA GLY A 37 -15.41 -12.97 -1.53
C GLY A 37 -14.81 -12.51 -2.85
N SER A 38 -15.36 -11.44 -3.46
CA SER A 38 -14.82 -10.82 -4.67
C SER A 38 -13.54 -10.05 -4.37
N ILE A 39 -13.44 -9.43 -3.19
CA ILE A 39 -12.20 -8.85 -2.64
C ILE A 39 -11.80 -9.69 -1.44
N LYS A 40 -10.62 -10.31 -1.52
CA LYS A 40 -10.05 -11.10 -0.42
C LYS A 40 -8.93 -10.40 0.29
N ASN A 41 -8.15 -9.59 -0.41
CA ASN A 41 -6.96 -8.95 0.14
C ASN A 41 -6.91 -7.47 -0.23
N PHE A 42 -6.47 -6.67 0.73
CA PHE A 42 -5.94 -5.34 0.49
C PHE A 42 -4.43 -5.37 0.69
N VAL A 43 -3.70 -4.68 -0.17
CA VAL A 43 -2.25 -4.56 -0.03
C VAL A 43 -1.89 -3.09 0.02
N VAL A 44 -1.40 -2.64 1.17
CA VAL A 44 -0.83 -1.30 1.31
C VAL A 44 0.54 -1.32 0.66
N MET A 45 0.63 -0.79 -0.53
CA MET A 45 1.86 -0.57 -1.26
C MET A 45 2.10 0.93 -1.36
N GLY A 46 3.09 1.44 -0.66
CA GLY A 46 3.31 2.88 -0.60
C GLY A 46 4.75 3.24 -0.35
N GLY A 47 5.01 4.53 -0.16
CA GLY A 47 6.34 5.03 0.18
C GLY A 47 7.13 5.58 -1.00
N CYS A 48 8.44 5.30 -1.06
CA CYS A 48 9.38 6.15 -1.78
C CYS A 48 9.89 5.62 -3.14
N ASP A 49 10.01 4.35 -3.38
CA ASP A 49 10.83 3.71 -4.44
C ASP A 49 10.49 4.06 -5.92
N GLY A 50 9.78 5.16 -6.18
CA GLY A 50 9.41 5.60 -7.53
C GLY A 50 10.58 6.04 -8.41
N ARG A 51 11.72 6.42 -7.84
CA ARG A 51 12.85 7.06 -8.54
C ARG A 51 13.72 6.10 -9.34
N HIS A 52 13.97 4.91 -8.85
CA HIS A 52 14.94 3.96 -9.42
C HIS A 52 14.25 3.05 -10.45
N LYS A 53 14.46 3.34 -11.73
CA LYS A 53 13.82 2.62 -12.85
C LYS A 53 14.21 1.14 -12.90
N GLU A 54 15.45 0.84 -12.53
CA GLU A 54 16.03 -0.51 -12.53
C GLU A 54 15.44 -1.44 -11.45
N ARG A 55 14.79 -0.88 -10.45
CA ARG A 55 14.14 -1.64 -9.40
C ARG A 55 12.72 -1.98 -9.82
N THR A 56 12.45 -3.23 -10.15
CA THR A 56 11.16 -3.68 -10.66
C THR A 56 10.27 -4.37 -9.63
N TYR A 57 10.80 -4.72 -8.46
CA TYR A 57 10.11 -5.51 -7.44
C TYR A 57 8.65 -5.07 -7.20
N TYR A 58 8.39 -3.78 -6.92
CA TYR A 58 7.03 -3.31 -6.64
C TYR A 58 6.11 -3.34 -7.87
N LYS A 59 6.68 -3.20 -9.07
CA LYS A 59 5.94 -3.38 -10.32
C LYS A 59 5.54 -4.84 -10.50
N ASP A 60 6.52 -5.73 -10.37
CA ASP A 60 6.35 -7.16 -10.57
C ASP A 60 5.39 -7.72 -9.51
N PHE A 61 5.54 -7.31 -8.25
CA PHE A 61 4.62 -7.63 -7.16
C PHE A 61 3.17 -7.23 -7.49
N ALA A 62 2.95 -5.99 -7.98
CA ALA A 62 1.62 -5.53 -8.35
C ALA A 62 1.01 -6.34 -9.52
N GLN A 63 1.85 -6.76 -10.48
CA GLN A 63 1.41 -7.56 -11.61
C GLN A 63 1.05 -9.01 -11.24
N GLU A 64 1.75 -9.57 -10.25
CA GLU A 64 1.54 -10.94 -9.79
C GLU A 64 0.49 -11.06 -8.67
N LEU A 65 -0.03 -9.93 -8.17
CA LEU A 65 -1.13 -9.94 -7.20
C LEU A 65 -2.36 -10.67 -7.75
N PRO A 66 -2.99 -11.55 -6.96
CA PRO A 66 -4.25 -12.18 -7.33
C PRO A 66 -5.32 -11.17 -7.76
N ASN A 67 -6.21 -11.59 -8.66
CA ASN A 67 -7.25 -10.71 -9.22
C ASN A 67 -8.30 -10.26 -8.19
N ASP A 68 -8.35 -10.88 -7.04
CA ASP A 68 -9.19 -10.55 -5.88
C ASP A 68 -8.50 -9.63 -4.86
N SER A 69 -7.39 -8.99 -5.27
CA SER A 69 -6.60 -8.10 -4.41
C SER A 69 -6.69 -6.65 -4.89
N VAL A 70 -6.81 -5.73 -3.93
CA VAL A 70 -6.85 -4.28 -4.15
C VAL A 70 -5.62 -3.63 -3.53
N ILE A 71 -4.93 -2.79 -4.28
CA ILE A 71 -3.78 -2.01 -3.83
C ILE A 71 -4.26 -0.68 -3.25
N LEU A 72 -3.90 -0.43 -2.00
CA LEU A 72 -4.05 0.88 -1.35
C LEU A 72 -2.69 1.58 -1.38
N THR A 73 -2.61 2.75 -2.00
CA THR A 73 -1.30 3.41 -2.19
C THR A 73 -1.29 4.89 -1.85
N ALA A 74 -0.14 5.33 -1.38
CA ALA A 74 0.22 6.74 -1.22
C ALA A 74 1.74 6.92 -1.36
N GLY A 75 2.18 8.03 -1.94
CA GLY A 75 3.60 8.34 -2.13
C GLY A 75 4.15 7.94 -3.50
N CYS A 76 5.47 7.95 -3.63
CA CYS A 76 6.12 7.84 -4.93
C CYS A 76 6.21 6.40 -5.48
N ALA A 77 6.13 5.38 -4.62
CA ALA A 77 6.17 3.98 -5.07
C ALA A 77 5.09 3.65 -6.10
N LYS A 78 3.93 4.32 -6.03
CA LYS A 78 2.83 4.15 -6.98
C LYS A 78 3.23 4.33 -8.45
N TYR A 79 4.24 5.14 -8.74
CA TYR A 79 4.70 5.36 -10.11
C TYR A 79 5.32 4.11 -10.77
N LYS A 80 5.53 3.05 -9.99
CA LYS A 80 5.92 1.73 -10.50
C LYS A 80 4.76 0.95 -11.10
N TYR A 81 3.53 1.18 -10.62
CA TYR A 81 2.38 0.34 -10.94
C TYR A 81 1.08 1.10 -11.29
N ASN A 82 1.01 2.41 -11.11
CA ASN A 82 -0.22 3.17 -11.36
C ASN A 82 -0.62 3.26 -12.84
N LYS A 83 0.29 2.90 -13.76
CA LYS A 83 0.02 2.79 -15.21
C LYS A 83 -0.25 1.35 -15.66
N LEU A 84 -0.20 0.37 -14.76
CA LEU A 84 -0.55 -1.01 -15.09
C LEU A 84 -2.06 -1.12 -15.25
N ASN A 85 -2.49 -1.82 -16.30
CA ASN A 85 -3.90 -2.14 -16.48
C ASN A 85 -4.26 -3.36 -15.61
N LEU A 86 -4.52 -3.12 -14.32
CA LEU A 86 -4.90 -4.17 -13.38
C LEU A 86 -6.41 -4.42 -13.35
N GLY A 87 -7.22 -3.55 -13.99
CA GLY A 87 -8.66 -3.67 -14.03
C GLY A 87 -9.35 -3.19 -12.75
N ASP A 88 -10.56 -3.71 -12.55
CA ASP A 88 -11.41 -3.40 -11.39
C ASP A 88 -12.06 -4.68 -10.82
N ILE A 89 -12.64 -4.55 -9.63
CA ILE A 89 -13.47 -5.56 -8.98
C ILE A 89 -14.81 -4.91 -8.66
N ASN A 90 -15.88 -5.34 -9.32
CA ASN A 90 -17.23 -4.77 -9.15
C ASN A 90 -17.27 -3.24 -9.34
N GLY A 91 -16.47 -2.70 -10.28
CA GLY A 91 -16.35 -1.27 -10.54
C GLY A 91 -15.42 -0.52 -9.57
N ILE A 92 -14.77 -1.22 -8.65
CA ILE A 92 -13.75 -0.67 -7.75
C ILE A 92 -12.39 -0.87 -8.41
N PRO A 93 -11.65 0.20 -8.78
CA PRO A 93 -10.31 0.04 -9.35
C PRO A 93 -9.40 -0.75 -8.42
N ARG A 94 -8.59 -1.63 -8.99
CA ARG A 94 -7.64 -2.44 -8.19
C ARG A 94 -6.44 -1.62 -7.65
N VAL A 95 -6.31 -0.36 -8.06
CA VAL A 95 -5.33 0.58 -7.49
C VAL A 95 -6.08 1.80 -6.97
N LEU A 96 -6.14 1.95 -5.66
CA LEU A 96 -6.74 3.08 -4.97
C LEU A 96 -5.66 4.03 -4.50
N ASP A 97 -5.39 5.06 -5.29
CA ASP A 97 -4.34 6.06 -5.04
C ASP A 97 -4.89 7.20 -4.18
N ALA A 98 -4.48 7.23 -2.93
CA ALA A 98 -4.87 8.28 -1.98
C ALA A 98 -4.10 9.60 -2.19
N GLY A 99 -2.96 9.57 -2.89
CA GLY A 99 -2.15 10.76 -3.14
C GLY A 99 -0.67 10.60 -2.78
N GLN A 100 -0.10 11.56 -2.08
CA GLN A 100 1.32 11.60 -1.72
C GLN A 100 1.58 11.11 -0.28
N CYS A 101 2.80 11.25 0.22
CA CYS A 101 3.18 10.73 1.55
C CYS A 101 2.28 11.22 2.68
N ASN A 102 1.82 12.47 2.63
CA ASN A 102 0.91 13.00 3.64
C ASN A 102 -0.46 12.31 3.64
N ASP A 103 -0.86 11.76 2.50
CA ASP A 103 -2.15 11.08 2.33
C ASP A 103 -2.11 9.64 2.87
N SER A 104 -0.96 9.18 3.40
CA SER A 104 -0.90 7.95 4.21
C SER A 104 -1.85 7.98 5.39
N TYR A 105 -2.19 9.16 5.92
CA TYR A 105 -3.27 9.35 6.88
C TYR A 105 -4.60 8.78 6.37
N SER A 106 -4.94 9.02 5.11
CA SER A 106 -6.16 8.46 4.51
C SER A 106 -6.19 6.94 4.52
N LEU A 107 -5.04 6.29 4.27
CA LEU A 107 -4.94 4.83 4.31
C LEU A 107 -5.20 4.29 5.72
N VAL A 108 -4.70 4.98 6.75
CA VAL A 108 -4.97 4.63 8.15
C VAL A 108 -6.45 4.79 8.48
N VAL A 109 -7.08 5.90 8.07
CA VAL A 109 -8.52 6.13 8.30
C VAL A 109 -9.36 5.05 7.61
N ILE A 110 -9.01 4.68 6.37
CA ILE A 110 -9.68 3.59 5.63
C ILE A 110 -9.58 2.28 6.40
N ALA A 111 -8.37 1.91 6.85
CA ALA A 111 -8.16 0.67 7.61
C ALA A 111 -8.96 0.63 8.92
N LEU A 112 -8.97 1.74 9.68
CA LEU A 112 -9.73 1.83 10.93
C LEU A 112 -11.25 1.75 10.70
N LYS A 113 -11.75 2.38 9.63
CA LYS A 113 -13.16 2.31 9.26
C LYS A 113 -13.56 0.94 8.71
N LEU A 114 -12.68 0.28 7.98
CA LEU A 114 -12.90 -1.08 7.52
C LEU A 114 -12.95 -2.06 8.71
N LYS A 115 -12.03 -1.90 9.68
CA LYS A 115 -12.05 -2.65 10.94
C LYS A 115 -13.39 -2.51 11.67
N GLU A 116 -13.89 -1.26 11.82
CA GLU A 116 -15.18 -0.97 12.45
C GLU A 116 -16.34 -1.62 11.68
N ALA A 117 -16.36 -1.50 10.36
CA ALA A 117 -17.42 -2.03 9.50
C ALA A 117 -17.48 -3.56 9.51
N LEU A 118 -16.34 -4.23 9.65
CA LEU A 118 -16.24 -5.69 9.74
C LEU A 118 -16.39 -6.22 11.18
N GLY A 119 -16.55 -5.34 12.18
CA GLY A 119 -16.72 -5.73 13.58
C GLY A 119 -15.49 -6.39 14.20
N LEU A 120 -14.29 -6.04 13.75
CA LEU A 120 -13.04 -6.62 14.23
C LEU A 120 -12.47 -5.85 15.42
N ASP A 121 -11.86 -6.56 16.36
CA ASP A 121 -11.26 -5.97 17.56
C ASP A 121 -9.80 -5.53 17.31
N ASP A 122 -9.03 -6.28 16.54
CA ASP A 122 -7.64 -5.97 16.20
C ASP A 122 -7.51 -5.54 14.74
N ILE A 123 -6.70 -4.50 14.48
CA ILE A 123 -6.38 -4.04 13.12
C ILE A 123 -5.65 -5.10 12.30
N ASN A 124 -4.94 -6.01 12.96
CA ASN A 124 -4.20 -7.10 12.33
C ASN A 124 -5.09 -8.25 11.85
N ASP A 125 -6.37 -8.27 12.23
CA ASP A 125 -7.36 -9.23 11.75
C ASP A 125 -7.93 -8.82 10.39
N LEU A 126 -7.71 -7.56 9.96
CA LEU A 126 -8.07 -7.12 8.63
C LEU A 126 -7.33 -7.93 7.55
N PRO A 127 -7.96 -8.17 6.40
CA PRO A 127 -7.29 -8.77 5.26
C PRO A 127 -6.40 -7.74 4.55
N ILE A 128 -5.49 -7.10 5.31
CA ILE A 128 -4.56 -6.08 4.82
C ILE A 128 -3.13 -6.57 5.00
N ALA A 129 -2.38 -6.59 3.92
CA ALA A 129 -0.94 -6.80 3.91
C ALA A 129 -0.20 -5.47 3.71
N TYR A 130 0.99 -5.35 4.26
CA TYR A 130 1.79 -4.13 4.19
C TYR A 130 3.13 -4.41 3.52
N ASN A 131 3.31 -3.86 2.31
CA ASN A 131 4.56 -3.95 1.55
C ASN A 131 5.03 -2.54 1.21
N ILE A 132 5.87 -1.95 2.07
CA ILE A 132 6.17 -0.51 2.08
C ILE A 132 7.58 -0.26 1.59
N ALA A 133 7.68 0.59 0.55
CA ALA A 133 8.93 1.12 0.06
C ALA A 133 9.38 2.30 0.92
N TRP A 134 10.45 2.15 1.66
CA TRP A 134 10.98 3.26 2.43
C TRP A 134 12.28 3.79 1.82
N TYR A 135 12.54 5.10 1.96
CA TYR A 135 13.76 5.75 1.48
C TYR A 135 14.08 7.04 2.22
N GLU A 136 13.06 7.74 2.66
CA GLU A 136 13.18 9.07 3.25
C GLU A 136 12.57 9.08 4.66
N GLN A 137 12.92 10.13 5.42
CA GLN A 137 12.47 10.33 6.80
C GLN A 137 10.95 10.29 6.96
N LYS A 138 10.18 10.74 5.96
CA LYS A 138 8.70 10.69 6.00
C LYS A 138 8.18 9.25 6.06
N ALA A 139 8.80 8.34 5.35
CA ALA A 139 8.41 6.92 5.42
C ALA A 139 8.69 6.32 6.79
N VAL A 140 9.76 6.75 7.47
CA VAL A 140 10.03 6.34 8.86
C VAL A 140 8.96 6.86 9.81
N ILE A 141 8.50 8.11 9.65
CA ILE A 141 7.42 8.67 10.46
C ILE A 141 6.13 7.89 10.27
N VAL A 142 5.79 7.53 9.01
CA VAL A 142 4.62 6.70 8.70
C VAL A 142 4.75 5.33 9.35
N LEU A 143 5.92 4.69 9.26
CA LEU A 143 6.19 3.42 9.93
C LEU A 143 5.93 3.52 11.45
N LEU A 144 6.51 4.53 12.11
CA LEU A 144 6.31 4.72 13.55
C LEU A 144 4.84 4.95 13.91
N ALA A 145 4.09 5.66 13.07
CA ALA A 145 2.65 5.82 13.25
C ALA A 145 1.90 4.47 13.14
N LEU A 146 2.24 3.63 12.17
CA LEU A 146 1.67 2.28 12.05
C LEU A 146 1.99 1.41 13.28
N LEU A 147 3.25 1.43 13.74
CA LEU A 147 3.64 0.71 14.95
C LEU A 147 2.92 1.20 16.20
N SER A 148 2.67 2.51 16.32
CA SER A 148 1.91 3.10 17.43
C SER A 148 0.43 2.67 17.45
N LEU A 149 -0.11 2.29 16.31
CA LEU A 149 -1.44 1.71 16.16
C LEU A 149 -1.47 0.18 16.35
N GLY A 150 -0.33 -0.42 16.64
CA GLY A 150 -0.19 -1.86 16.84
C GLY A 150 -0.15 -2.68 15.55
N VAL A 151 0.03 -2.05 14.40
CA VAL A 151 0.14 -2.76 13.11
C VAL A 151 1.39 -3.63 13.10
N LYS A 152 1.25 -4.86 12.62
CA LYS A 152 2.30 -5.89 12.53
C LYS A 152 2.45 -6.40 11.10
N ASN A 153 3.44 -7.27 10.89
CA ASN A 153 3.70 -7.93 9.60
C ASN A 153 3.94 -6.94 8.45
N ILE A 154 4.76 -5.92 8.69
CA ILE A 154 5.11 -4.94 7.67
C ILE A 154 6.40 -5.36 6.97
N HIS A 155 6.36 -5.57 5.65
CA HIS A 155 7.54 -5.75 4.83
C HIS A 155 8.08 -4.41 4.35
N LEU A 156 9.36 -4.17 4.59
CA LEU A 156 10.06 -2.93 4.25
C LEU A 156 11.11 -3.17 3.17
N GLY A 157 11.02 -2.44 2.09
CA GLY A 157 11.98 -2.51 1.00
C GLY A 157 12.46 -1.14 0.51
N PRO A 158 13.48 -1.12 -0.37
CA PRO A 158 14.27 -2.26 -0.84
C PRO A 158 15.32 -2.76 0.17
N THR A 159 15.56 -2.03 1.25
CA THR A 159 16.47 -2.39 2.34
C THR A 159 15.89 -1.92 3.66
N LEU A 160 16.31 -2.51 4.76
CA LEU A 160 16.00 -1.97 6.08
C LEU A 160 16.74 -0.64 6.31
N PRO A 161 16.19 0.26 7.14
CA PRO A 161 16.84 1.52 7.48
C PRO A 161 18.23 1.33 8.06
N ALA A 162 19.26 1.88 7.40
CA ALA A 162 20.66 1.70 7.78
C ALA A 162 21.03 2.28 9.16
N PHE A 163 20.20 3.16 9.72
CA PHE A 163 20.41 3.74 11.05
C PHE A 163 19.92 2.84 12.20
N LEU A 164 19.23 1.74 11.89
CA LEU A 164 18.76 0.81 12.92
C LEU A 164 19.93 -0.03 13.45
N SER A 165 20.15 0.02 14.75
CA SER A 165 21.09 -0.89 15.39
C SER A 165 20.53 -2.32 15.39
N PRO A 166 21.39 -3.37 15.49
CA PRO A 166 20.92 -4.74 15.57
C PRO A 166 19.89 -4.98 16.69
N ASN A 167 20.06 -4.33 17.84
CA ASN A 167 19.15 -4.47 18.96
C ASN A 167 17.76 -3.86 18.63
N VAL A 168 17.72 -2.72 17.95
CA VAL A 168 16.45 -2.11 17.52
C VAL A 168 15.78 -2.96 16.45
N ILE A 169 16.54 -3.53 15.51
CA ILE A 169 16.01 -4.47 14.51
C ILE A 169 15.36 -5.67 15.20
N ASN A 170 16.03 -6.28 16.19
CA ASN A 170 15.48 -7.41 16.93
C ASN A 170 14.15 -7.05 17.61
N VAL A 171 14.07 -5.88 18.26
CA VAL A 171 12.82 -5.40 18.87
C VAL A 171 11.70 -5.24 17.84
N LEU A 172 12.01 -4.70 16.65
CA LEU A 172 11.03 -4.53 15.59
C LEU A 172 10.55 -5.88 15.03
N VAL A 173 11.45 -6.83 14.85
CA VAL A 173 11.10 -8.18 14.39
C VAL A 173 10.28 -8.94 15.43
N GLU A 174 10.73 -8.96 16.69
CA GLU A 174 10.09 -9.74 17.76
C GLU A 174 8.71 -9.20 18.14
N ASN A 175 8.55 -7.88 18.21
CA ASN A 175 7.30 -7.28 18.70
C ASN A 175 6.30 -6.94 17.59
N PHE A 176 6.80 -6.64 16.38
CA PHE A 176 5.96 -6.16 15.29
C PHE A 176 6.04 -7.02 14.02
N ALA A 177 6.86 -8.07 14.01
CA ALA A 177 7.10 -8.92 12.85
C ALA A 177 7.48 -8.11 11.59
N ILE A 178 8.37 -7.12 11.74
CA ILE A 178 8.90 -6.36 10.62
C ILE A 178 9.82 -7.26 9.82
N GLY A 179 9.58 -7.35 8.51
CA GLY A 179 10.41 -8.11 7.56
C GLY A 179 11.02 -7.21 6.48
N GLY A 180 12.02 -7.76 5.79
CA GLY A 180 12.50 -7.20 4.53
C GLY A 180 11.78 -7.85 3.35
N ILE A 181 11.89 -7.23 2.17
CA ILE A 181 11.43 -7.86 0.93
C ILE A 181 12.40 -8.97 0.49
N SER A 182 11.85 -10.00 -0.14
CA SER A 182 12.58 -11.13 -0.73
C SER A 182 12.28 -11.24 -2.23
N THR A 183 11.92 -12.42 -2.71
CA THR A 183 11.37 -12.58 -4.05
C THR A 183 9.86 -12.28 -4.04
N VAL A 184 9.33 -11.83 -5.17
CA VAL A 184 7.89 -11.55 -5.29
C VAL A 184 7.05 -12.77 -4.91
N GLU A 185 7.44 -13.96 -5.37
CA GLU A 185 6.71 -15.21 -5.09
C GLU A 185 6.69 -15.55 -3.59
N GLU A 186 7.81 -15.39 -2.91
CA GLU A 186 7.91 -15.67 -1.47
C GLU A 186 7.10 -14.66 -0.67
N ASP A 187 7.22 -13.38 -1.01
CA ASP A 187 6.52 -12.31 -0.31
C ASP A 187 5.00 -12.37 -0.53
N LEU A 188 4.52 -12.74 -1.72
CA LEU A 188 3.11 -13.00 -1.95
C LEU A 188 2.57 -14.13 -1.07
N LYS A 189 3.32 -15.22 -0.92
CA LYS A 189 2.93 -16.36 -0.05
C LYS A 189 2.92 -15.97 1.44
N LEU A 190 3.81 -15.07 1.85
CA LEU A 190 3.90 -14.63 3.26
C LEU A 190 2.87 -13.58 3.62
N LEU A 191 2.59 -12.65 2.72
CA LEU A 191 1.75 -11.49 2.97
C LEU A 191 0.27 -11.75 2.73
N LEU A 192 -0.08 -12.61 1.78
CA LEU A 192 -1.47 -12.92 1.46
C LEU A 192 -1.95 -14.14 2.26
N LYS A 193 -3.11 -13.99 2.90
CA LYS A 193 -3.76 -15.03 3.70
C LYS A 193 -4.69 -15.91 2.86
#